data_4cfee8ad4e1f393ba9393f745eff8cde
#
_entry.id   4cfee8ad4e1f393ba9393f745eff8cde
#
_cell.length_a   1.000
_cell.length_b   1.000
_cell.length_c   1.000
_cell.angle_alpha   90.00
_cell.angle_beta   90.00
_cell.angle_gamma   90.00
#
_symmetry.space_group_name_H-M   'P 1'
#
loop_
_entity.id
_entity.type
_entity.pdbx_description
1 polymer ?
#
loop_
_entity_poly.entity_id
_entity_poly.type
_entity_poly.pdbx_seq_one_letter_code
_entity_poly.pdbx_strand_id
1 'polypeptide(L)'
;MKKILIINGPNLNLLGNREDDIYGKDSLDKIKSDCEKKGIEKKLEIIFFQSNNEGEIIDKIHEVNNKFDGLIINPAAFTHSSIAILDSLRAINKPKIEIHLSNIYSREEYRKKSITSEGVHGLICGFGGNSYLLGIEAICKLIYK
;
A
#
# COMPACT_ATOMS: atom_id res chain seq x y z
N MET A 1 8.53 1.41 19.45
CA MET A 1 8.58 1.10 18.00
C MET A 1 7.71 2.07 17.22
N LYS A 2 8.16 2.48 16.06
CA LYS A 2 7.35 3.26 15.14
C LYS A 2 6.27 2.38 14.51
N LYS A 3 5.09 2.96 14.23
CA LYS A 3 3.94 2.23 13.69
C LYS A 3 3.70 2.60 12.24
N ILE A 4 3.57 1.57 11.40
CA ILE A 4 3.27 1.72 9.98
C ILE A 4 1.91 1.12 9.70
N LEU A 5 1.05 1.90 9.07
CA LEU A 5 -0.22 1.42 8.56
C LEU A 5 -0.03 0.94 7.12
N ILE A 6 -0.49 -0.26 6.82
CA ILE A 6 -0.53 -0.76 5.44
C ILE A 6 -2.00 -0.89 5.06
N ILE A 7 -2.42 -0.11 4.06
CA ILE A 7 -3.79 -0.12 3.56
C ILE A 7 -3.84 -0.89 2.24
N ASN A 8 -4.82 -1.78 2.12
CA ASN A 8 -5.05 -2.59 0.94
C ASN A 8 -6.46 -2.33 0.40
N GLY A 9 -6.54 -2.00 -0.87
CA GLY A 9 -7.77 -1.63 -1.55
C GLY A 9 -8.61 -2.81 -2.05
N PRO A 10 -9.56 -2.51 -2.95
CA PRO A 10 -10.59 -3.46 -3.36
C PRO A 10 -10.01 -4.69 -4.04
N ASN A 11 -10.64 -5.82 -3.77
CA ASN A 11 -10.33 -7.14 -4.33
C ASN A 11 -9.01 -7.75 -3.86
N LEU A 12 -8.21 -7.07 -3.05
CA LEU A 12 -6.96 -7.64 -2.53
C LEU A 12 -7.22 -8.79 -1.55
N ASN A 13 -8.41 -8.82 -0.95
CA ASN A 13 -8.83 -9.96 -0.14
C ASN A 13 -8.98 -11.27 -0.94
N LEU A 14 -9.01 -11.18 -2.27
CA LEU A 14 -9.12 -12.34 -3.16
C LEU A 14 -7.77 -12.85 -3.68
N LEU A 15 -6.66 -12.26 -3.23
CA LEU A 15 -5.32 -12.70 -3.67
C LEU A 15 -5.10 -14.18 -3.36
N GLY A 16 -4.40 -14.85 -4.28
CA GLY A 16 -4.20 -16.30 -4.21
C GLY A 16 -5.30 -17.08 -4.92
N ASN A 17 -6.43 -16.44 -5.20
CA ASN A 17 -7.61 -17.05 -5.83
C ASN A 17 -8.00 -16.36 -7.14
N ARG A 18 -7.12 -15.51 -7.70
CA ARG A 18 -7.38 -14.77 -8.94
C ARG A 18 -6.07 -14.55 -9.70
N GLU A 19 -6.14 -14.44 -10.99
CA GLU A 19 -5.10 -14.05 -11.95
C GLU A 19 -3.65 -14.10 -11.44
N ASP A 20 -3.16 -15.29 -11.06
CA ASP A 20 -1.84 -15.49 -10.46
C ASP A 20 -0.71 -14.95 -11.34
N ASP A 21 -0.87 -14.99 -12.66
CA ASP A 21 0.14 -14.49 -13.62
C ASP A 21 0.37 -12.98 -13.46
N ILE A 22 -0.64 -12.25 -12.98
CA ILE A 22 -0.59 -10.79 -12.83
C ILE A 22 -0.24 -10.40 -11.40
N TYR A 23 -0.91 -11.02 -10.41
CA TYR A 23 -0.84 -10.58 -9.01
C TYR A 23 0.04 -11.46 -8.13
N GLY A 24 0.50 -12.61 -8.65
CA GLY A 24 1.25 -13.58 -7.86
C GLY A 24 0.35 -14.59 -7.17
N LYS A 25 0.95 -15.58 -6.53
CA LYS A 25 0.25 -16.71 -5.91
C LYS A 25 0.00 -16.55 -4.43
N ASP A 26 0.66 -15.60 -3.79
CA ASP A 26 0.53 -15.39 -2.34
C ASP A 26 -0.84 -14.83 -1.98
N SER A 27 -1.43 -15.35 -0.91
CA SER A 27 -2.64 -14.76 -0.34
C SER A 27 -2.30 -13.47 0.38
N LEU A 28 -3.32 -12.65 0.64
CA LEU A 28 -3.12 -11.44 1.44
C LEU A 28 -2.65 -11.77 2.85
N ASP A 29 -3.13 -12.87 3.43
CA ASP A 29 -2.70 -13.32 4.76
C ASP A 29 -1.21 -13.66 4.79
N LYS A 30 -0.69 -14.31 3.74
CA LYS A 30 0.73 -14.61 3.62
C LYS A 30 1.54 -13.32 3.54
N ILE A 31 1.10 -12.37 2.73
CA ILE A 31 1.74 -11.06 2.58
C ILE A 31 1.75 -10.34 3.92
N LYS A 32 0.63 -10.35 4.65
CA LYS A 32 0.54 -9.75 5.98
C LYS A 32 1.56 -10.34 6.94
N SER A 33 1.65 -11.67 6.98
CA SER A 33 2.61 -12.37 7.83
C SER A 33 4.05 -11.98 7.50
N ASP A 34 4.39 -11.93 6.21
CA ASP A 34 5.73 -11.54 5.76
C ASP A 34 6.03 -10.08 6.14
N CYS A 35 5.05 -9.20 6.02
CA CYS A 35 5.19 -7.79 6.40
C CYS A 35 5.42 -7.64 7.91
N GLU A 36 4.69 -8.40 8.72
CA GLU A 36 4.87 -8.37 10.18
C GLU A 36 6.26 -8.81 10.59
N LYS A 37 6.77 -9.88 9.98
CA LYS A 37 8.14 -10.35 10.21
C LYS A 37 9.18 -9.31 9.81
N LYS A 38 9.01 -8.72 8.63
CA LYS A 38 9.91 -7.67 8.13
C LYS A 38 9.89 -6.45 9.04
N GLY A 39 8.71 -6.10 9.54
CA GLY A 39 8.56 -5.01 10.49
C GLY A 39 9.39 -5.21 11.74
N ILE A 40 9.33 -6.41 12.33
CA ILE A 40 10.11 -6.74 13.52
C ILE A 40 11.60 -6.54 13.25
N GLU A 41 12.11 -7.02 12.12
CA GLU A 41 13.51 -6.85 11.73
C GLU A 41 13.91 -5.37 11.64
N LYS A 42 12.97 -4.51 11.25
CA LYS A 42 13.21 -3.08 11.04
C LYS A 42 12.78 -2.21 12.22
N LYS A 43 12.38 -2.83 13.34
CA LYS A 43 11.90 -2.13 14.54
C LYS A 43 10.66 -1.30 14.24
N LEU A 44 9.75 -1.86 13.46
CA LEU A 44 8.46 -1.25 13.09
C LEU A 44 7.33 -2.18 13.52
N GLU A 45 6.26 -1.59 14.04
CA GLU A 45 5.01 -2.31 14.27
C GLU A 45 4.14 -2.13 13.02
N ILE A 46 3.76 -3.22 12.38
CA ILE A 46 2.95 -3.20 11.16
C ILE A 46 1.49 -3.43 11.52
N ILE A 47 0.64 -2.50 11.12
CA ILE A 47 -0.82 -2.64 11.23
C ILE A 47 -1.36 -2.78 9.80
N PHE A 48 -2.10 -3.87 9.55
CA PHE A 48 -2.57 -4.24 8.22
C PHE A 48 -4.09 -4.05 8.14
N PHE A 49 -4.55 -3.38 7.09
CA PHE A 49 -5.98 -3.08 6.88
C PHE A 49 -6.35 -3.35 5.43
N GLN A 50 -7.56 -3.85 5.19
CA GLN A 50 -8.07 -4.08 3.84
C GLN A 50 -9.54 -3.69 3.79
N SER A 51 -9.94 -3.03 2.72
CA SER A 51 -11.36 -2.71 2.48
C SER A 51 -11.62 -2.58 0.99
N ASN A 52 -12.84 -2.95 0.60
CA ASN A 52 -13.37 -2.71 -0.75
C ASN A 52 -14.09 -1.35 -0.83
N ASN A 53 -14.22 -0.65 0.28
CA ASN A 53 -14.99 0.57 0.40
C ASN A 53 -14.08 1.80 0.39
N GLU A 54 -14.27 2.68 -0.58
CA GLU A 54 -13.46 3.89 -0.74
C GLU A 54 -13.51 4.78 0.51
N GLY A 55 -14.70 4.97 1.07
CA GLY A 55 -14.89 5.80 2.26
C GLY A 55 -14.15 5.26 3.48
N GLU A 56 -14.17 3.94 3.68
CA GLU A 56 -13.42 3.31 4.77
C GLU A 56 -11.91 3.50 4.61
N ILE A 57 -11.41 3.43 3.37
CA ILE A 57 -10.00 3.67 3.08
C ILE A 57 -9.64 5.11 3.41
N ILE A 58 -10.47 6.06 3.01
CA ILE A 58 -10.26 7.49 3.29
C ILE A 58 -10.24 7.73 4.80
N ASP A 59 -11.20 7.18 5.53
CA ASP A 59 -11.26 7.33 7.00
C ASP A 59 -10.00 6.76 7.65
N LYS A 60 -9.50 5.64 7.13
CA LYS A 60 -8.29 5.03 7.66
C LYS A 60 -7.05 5.88 7.39
N ILE A 61 -6.96 6.49 6.20
CA ILE A 61 -5.88 7.43 5.88
C ILE A 61 -5.88 8.60 6.87
N HIS A 62 -7.07 9.11 7.22
CA HIS A 62 -7.18 10.23 8.17
C HIS A 62 -6.61 9.92 9.55
N GLU A 63 -6.52 8.65 9.94
CA GLU A 63 -5.94 8.27 11.23
C GLU A 63 -4.42 8.39 11.28
N VAL A 64 -3.76 8.51 10.11
CA VAL A 64 -2.29 8.39 10.04
C VAL A 64 -1.58 9.49 10.83
N ASN A 65 -2.01 10.74 10.70
CA ASN A 65 -1.32 11.84 11.39
C ASN A 65 -1.27 11.67 12.91
N ASN A 66 -2.31 11.10 13.51
CA ASN A 66 -2.42 11.00 14.96
C ASN A 66 -2.00 9.65 15.54
N LYS A 67 -2.07 8.58 14.74
CA LYS A 67 -1.89 7.23 15.25
C LYS A 67 -0.70 6.46 14.67
N PHE A 68 -0.15 6.93 13.55
CA PHE A 68 0.89 6.19 12.83
C PHE A 68 2.05 7.10 12.48
N ASP A 69 3.19 6.49 12.18
CA ASP A 69 4.41 7.19 11.79
C ASP A 69 4.64 7.16 10.28
N GLY A 70 3.90 6.34 9.57
CA GLY A 70 3.98 6.25 8.12
C GLY A 70 2.88 5.38 7.54
N LEU A 71 2.71 5.49 6.22
CA LEU A 71 1.67 4.79 5.47
C LEU A 71 2.28 4.11 4.25
N ILE A 72 1.92 2.84 4.08
CA ILE A 72 2.12 2.12 2.81
C ILE A 72 0.73 1.81 2.30
N ILE A 73 0.44 2.18 1.06
CA ILE A 73 -0.89 1.97 0.49
C ILE A 73 -0.82 1.25 -0.84
N ASN A 74 -1.63 0.19 -0.97
CA ASN A 74 -1.93 -0.43 -2.25
C ASN A 74 -3.40 -0.14 -2.54
N PRO A 75 -3.69 0.95 -3.30
CA PRO A 75 -5.08 1.34 -3.57
C PRO A 75 -5.80 0.39 -4.52
N ALA A 76 -5.09 -0.56 -5.12
CA ALA A 76 -5.61 -1.44 -6.17
C ALA A 76 -6.24 -0.60 -7.30
N ALA A 77 -7.43 -0.95 -7.77
CA ALA A 77 -8.03 -0.23 -8.90
C ALA A 77 -8.37 1.23 -8.59
N PHE A 78 -8.53 1.62 -7.32
CA PHE A 78 -8.77 3.03 -6.99
C PHE A 78 -7.60 3.94 -7.37
N THR A 79 -6.41 3.40 -7.58
CA THR A 79 -5.26 4.19 -8.01
C THR A 79 -5.51 4.90 -9.36
N HIS A 80 -6.37 4.29 -10.19
CA HIS A 80 -6.68 4.81 -11.54
C HIS A 80 -7.84 5.81 -11.55
N SER A 81 -8.61 5.93 -10.48
CA SER A 81 -9.87 6.65 -10.50
C SER A 81 -10.14 7.56 -9.31
N SER A 82 -9.50 7.34 -8.16
CA SER A 82 -9.92 8.02 -6.92
C SER A 82 -9.15 9.31 -6.65
N ILE A 83 -9.73 10.41 -7.07
CA ILE A 83 -9.27 11.74 -6.68
C ILE A 83 -9.49 11.93 -5.16
N ALA A 84 -10.55 11.33 -4.61
CA ALA A 84 -10.83 11.44 -3.18
C ALA A 84 -9.74 10.81 -2.31
N ILE A 85 -9.20 9.65 -2.72
CA ILE A 85 -8.06 9.05 -2.02
C ILE A 85 -6.82 9.93 -2.19
N LEU A 86 -6.56 10.45 -3.39
CA LEU A 86 -5.45 11.38 -3.62
C LEU A 86 -5.52 12.57 -2.66
N ASP A 87 -6.70 13.18 -2.54
CA ASP A 87 -6.87 14.33 -1.65
C ASP A 87 -6.59 13.96 -0.19
N SER A 88 -7.03 12.78 0.24
CA SER A 88 -6.77 12.34 1.61
C SER A 88 -5.28 12.07 1.85
N LEU A 89 -4.57 11.53 0.86
CA LEU A 89 -3.11 11.34 0.96
C LEU A 89 -2.39 12.68 1.10
N ARG A 90 -2.83 13.68 0.36
CA ARG A 90 -2.23 15.03 0.44
C ARG A 90 -2.51 15.71 1.78
N ALA A 91 -3.54 15.29 2.50
CA ALA A 91 -3.91 15.86 3.79
C ALA A 91 -3.06 15.36 4.95
N ILE A 92 -2.34 14.25 4.79
CA ILE A 92 -1.48 13.73 5.84
C ILE A 92 -0.02 14.10 5.58
N ASN A 93 0.74 14.30 6.67
CA ASN A 93 2.11 14.81 6.58
C ASN A 93 3.17 13.79 7.01
N LYS A 94 2.81 12.54 7.12
CA LYS A 94 3.75 11.45 7.43
C LYS A 94 4.32 10.84 6.15
N PRO A 95 5.45 10.12 6.22
CA PRO A 95 5.96 9.39 5.05
C PRO A 95 4.91 8.47 4.45
N LYS A 96 4.80 8.46 3.13
CA LYS A 96 3.79 7.72 2.37
C LYS A 96 4.41 7.07 1.16
N ILE A 97 4.14 5.78 0.98
CA ILE A 97 4.60 4.99 -0.17
C ILE A 97 3.42 4.26 -0.77
N GLU A 98 3.26 4.34 -2.09
CA GLU A 98 2.27 3.55 -2.82
C GLU A 98 2.96 2.31 -3.40
N ILE A 99 2.28 1.16 -3.30
CA ILE A 99 2.78 -0.09 -3.88
C ILE A 99 1.70 -0.76 -4.71
N HIS A 100 2.13 -1.55 -5.68
CA HIS A 100 1.29 -2.42 -6.48
C HIS A 100 2.01 -3.74 -6.70
N LEU A 101 1.24 -4.84 -6.73
CA LEU A 101 1.79 -6.18 -7.00
C LEU A 101 2.26 -6.29 -8.45
N SER A 102 1.44 -5.82 -9.39
CA SER A 102 1.76 -5.86 -10.81
C SER A 102 2.51 -4.61 -11.24
N ASN A 103 3.19 -4.72 -12.38
CA ASN A 103 3.72 -3.52 -13.05
C ASN A 103 2.56 -2.89 -13.82
N ILE A 104 1.97 -1.83 -13.26
CA ILE A 104 0.81 -1.17 -13.84
C ILE A 104 1.10 -0.59 -15.23
N TYR A 105 2.36 -0.28 -15.53
CA TYR A 105 2.77 0.31 -16.81
C TYR A 105 2.86 -0.72 -17.94
N SER A 106 2.81 -2.01 -17.63
CA SER A 106 2.77 -3.08 -18.64
C SER A 106 1.39 -3.71 -18.81
N ARG A 107 0.36 -3.05 -18.29
CA ARG A 107 -1.02 -3.53 -18.37
C ARG A 107 -1.82 -2.71 -19.39
N GLU A 108 -3.16 -2.84 -19.37
CA GLU A 108 -4.05 -2.09 -20.25
C GLU A 108 -3.88 -0.57 -20.05
N GLU A 109 -4.16 0.20 -21.10
CA GLU A 109 -3.99 1.67 -21.07
C GLU A 109 -4.65 2.32 -19.85
N TYR A 110 -5.88 1.88 -19.50
CA TYR A 110 -6.61 2.47 -18.38
C TYR A 110 -5.99 2.14 -17.01
N ARG A 111 -4.97 1.25 -16.95
CA ARG A 111 -4.26 0.88 -15.73
C ARG A 111 -2.86 1.47 -15.66
N LYS A 112 -2.42 2.20 -16.69
CA LYS A 112 -1.05 2.74 -16.72
C LYS A 112 -0.89 4.04 -15.94
N LYS A 113 -2.01 4.68 -15.60
CA LYS A 113 -1.97 5.94 -14.85
C LYS A 113 -2.34 5.72 -13.41
N SER A 114 -1.52 6.21 -12.49
CA SER A 114 -1.85 6.26 -11.07
C SER A 114 -2.13 7.70 -10.67
N ILE A 115 -3.38 8.01 -10.37
CA ILE A 115 -3.79 9.31 -9.85
C ILE A 115 -3.28 9.47 -8.41
N THR A 116 -3.43 8.41 -7.60
CA THR A 116 -3.09 8.46 -6.18
C THR A 116 -1.60 8.59 -5.92
N SER A 117 -0.75 8.13 -6.84
CA SER A 117 0.71 8.22 -6.66
C SER A 117 1.22 9.67 -6.64
N GLU A 118 0.44 10.62 -7.11
CA GLU A 118 0.79 12.03 -7.02
C GLU A 118 0.79 12.54 -5.57
N GLY A 119 0.17 11.80 -4.65
CA GLY A 119 0.06 12.18 -3.24
C GLY A 119 1.03 11.46 -2.30
N VAL A 120 1.99 10.69 -2.82
CA VAL A 120 2.93 9.91 -2.01
C VAL A 120 4.39 10.30 -2.31
N HIS A 121 5.30 9.88 -1.43
CA HIS A 121 6.73 10.15 -1.60
C HIS A 121 7.37 9.28 -2.67
N GLY A 122 6.88 8.05 -2.87
CA GLY A 122 7.43 7.13 -3.85
C GLY A 122 6.45 6.04 -4.23
N LEU A 123 6.74 5.38 -5.36
CA LEU A 123 5.92 4.33 -5.94
C LEU A 123 6.78 3.10 -6.20
N ILE A 124 6.31 1.94 -5.79
CA ILE A 124 6.95 0.65 -6.06
C ILE A 124 5.90 -0.25 -6.69
N CYS A 125 6.20 -0.84 -7.84
CA CYS A 125 5.27 -1.75 -8.50
C CYS A 125 6.01 -2.86 -9.24
N GLY A 126 5.35 -4.01 -9.40
CA GLY A 126 5.82 -5.05 -10.32
C GLY A 126 6.57 -6.23 -9.70
N PHE A 127 6.69 -6.29 -8.38
CA PHE A 127 7.48 -7.34 -7.71
C PHE A 127 6.62 -8.31 -6.89
N GLY A 128 5.32 -8.40 -7.20
CA GLY A 128 4.41 -9.26 -6.45
C GLY A 128 4.35 -8.87 -4.99
N GLY A 129 4.27 -9.86 -4.10
CA GLY A 129 4.27 -9.62 -2.65
C GLY A 129 5.51 -8.91 -2.14
N ASN A 130 6.64 -9.06 -2.84
CA ASN A 130 7.88 -8.38 -2.48
C ASN A 130 7.78 -6.87 -2.59
N SER A 131 6.81 -6.34 -3.35
CA SER A 131 6.58 -4.89 -3.41
C SER A 131 6.28 -4.32 -2.02
N TYR A 132 5.54 -5.07 -1.19
CA TYR A 132 5.24 -4.69 0.19
C TYR A 132 6.51 -4.62 1.03
N LEU A 133 7.38 -5.63 0.91
CA LEU A 133 8.63 -5.71 1.69
C LEU A 133 9.59 -4.59 1.28
N LEU A 134 9.66 -4.29 -0.01
CA LEU A 134 10.44 -3.16 -0.51
C LEU A 134 9.87 -1.83 0.00
N GLY A 135 8.55 -1.73 0.11
CA GLY A 135 7.89 -0.56 0.69
C GLY A 135 8.28 -0.35 2.15
N ILE A 136 8.36 -1.45 2.92
CA ILE A 136 8.80 -1.39 4.32
C ILE A 136 10.26 -0.91 4.40
N GLU A 137 11.14 -1.43 3.54
CA GLU A 137 12.52 -0.95 3.46
C GLU A 137 12.58 0.56 3.19
N ALA A 138 11.81 1.01 2.19
CA ALA A 138 11.81 2.42 1.79
C ALA A 138 11.29 3.33 2.90
N ILE A 139 10.17 2.96 3.54
CA ILE A 139 9.56 3.80 4.56
C ILE A 139 10.41 3.84 5.83
N CYS A 140 11.11 2.73 6.14
CA CYS A 140 12.04 2.67 7.24
C CYS A 140 13.13 3.74 7.10
N LYS A 141 13.67 3.91 5.90
CA LYS A 141 14.69 4.93 5.62
C LYS A 141 14.14 6.35 5.73
N LEU A 142 12.88 6.55 5.44
CA LEU A 142 12.26 7.87 5.58
C LEU A 142 12.00 8.23 7.05
N ILE A 143 11.72 7.24 7.89
CA ILE A 143 11.37 7.43 9.30
C ILE A 143 12.63 7.51 10.17
N TYR A 144 13.58 6.62 9.95
CA TYR A 144 14.81 6.54 10.75
C TYR A 144 15.99 7.20 10.02
N LYS A 145 15.84 8.45 9.68
CA LYS A 145 16.91 9.21 9.03
C LYS A 145 18.14 9.38 9.93
#